data_ee48fa6e546334cb9234fd2bfd2c6067
#
_entry.id   ee48fa6e546334cb9234fd2bfd2c6067
#
_cell.length_a   1.000
_cell.length_b   1.000
_cell.length_c   1.000
_cell.angle_alpha   90.00
_cell.angle_beta   90.00
_cell.angle_gamma   90.00
#
_symmetry.space_group_name_H-M   'P 1'
#
loop_
_entity.id
_entity.type
_entity.pdbx_description
1 polymer ?
#
loop_
_entity_poly.entity_id
_entity_poly.type
_entity_poly.pdbx_seq_one_letter_code
_entity_poly.pdbx_strand_id
1 'polypeptide(L)'
;MKIRILEMIDSISNGEEKDLILEFSKYYKISPEEIILRSENLKSNILHNYSYFLITTIDTFFYSIIQSFTRDLKFRGKFNIEMDIDMVINEVVKNFISKIKKDSEISKWLIDFSKEKIYQGKDFMIDLELKRMTKNLFNEDFKSLEDKLPRKNFSKEIKLLKSEVFDVKKKFEKKVSSKSSVIYEIILKNNFSLNDFSYGKNGICGFIKNSAEGNIKYPGSRVFSCRVNADAWVAKNQKNRDEVISLIKSDLFHKLDDLVEVFEKDFPKYNTSIDISNNIYAFGILGELQNCLREY
;
A
#
# COMPACT_ATOMS: atom_id res chain seq x y z
N MET A 1 34.64 -3.95 20.38
CA MET A 1 35.47 -3.30 19.34
C MET A 1 36.63 -2.52 19.93
N LYS A 2 36.45 -1.53 20.80
CA LYS A 2 37.52 -0.73 21.43
C LYS A 2 38.60 -1.58 22.10
N ILE A 3 38.20 -2.53 22.94
CA ILE A 3 39.12 -3.46 23.63
C ILE A 3 40.01 -4.21 22.61
N ARG A 4 39.40 -4.78 21.58
CA ARG A 4 40.08 -5.53 20.54
C ARG A 4 41.13 -4.70 19.76
N ILE A 5 40.86 -3.42 19.54
CA ILE A 5 41.79 -2.49 18.90
C ILE A 5 42.99 -2.22 19.84
N LEU A 6 42.69 -1.99 21.12
CA LEU A 6 43.75 -1.76 22.12
C LEU A 6 44.62 -2.98 22.31
N GLU A 7 44.04 -4.19 22.38
CA GLU A 7 44.77 -5.46 22.44
C GLU A 7 45.68 -5.65 21.23
N MET A 8 45.19 -5.33 20.02
CA MET A 8 45.97 -5.42 18.81
C MET A 8 47.16 -4.42 18.81
N ILE A 9 46.92 -3.17 19.23
CA ILE A 9 47.98 -2.15 19.35
C ILE A 9 49.00 -2.60 20.40
N ASP A 10 48.54 -3.21 21.50
CA ASP A 10 49.38 -3.73 22.55
C ASP A 10 50.28 -4.86 22.04
N SER A 11 49.70 -5.85 21.35
CA SER A 11 50.46 -6.96 20.75
C SER A 11 51.51 -6.48 19.72
N ILE A 12 51.19 -5.46 18.93
CA ILE A 12 52.12 -4.84 17.98
C ILE A 12 53.23 -4.11 18.75
N SER A 13 52.91 -3.37 19.82
CA SER A 13 53.92 -2.68 20.62
C SER A 13 54.87 -3.60 21.35
N ASN A 14 54.40 -4.81 21.69
CA ASN A 14 55.22 -5.87 22.30
C ASN A 14 55.99 -6.71 21.26
N GLY A 15 55.80 -6.46 19.96
CA GLY A 15 56.48 -7.22 18.89
C GLY A 15 55.93 -8.62 18.66
N GLU A 16 54.75 -8.95 19.19
CA GLU A 16 54.13 -10.26 19.11
C GLU A 16 53.54 -10.53 17.71
N GLU A 17 53.00 -9.50 17.04
CA GLU A 17 52.35 -9.59 15.72
C GLU A 17 53.33 -9.34 14.57
N LYS A 18 54.29 -10.24 14.40
CA LYS A 18 55.41 -10.09 13.43
C LYS A 18 54.90 -9.89 11.99
N ASP A 19 53.90 -10.61 11.57
CA ASP A 19 53.36 -10.52 10.21
C ASP A 19 52.72 -9.13 9.94
N LEU A 20 51.94 -8.62 10.86
CA LEU A 20 51.36 -7.28 10.76
C LEU A 20 52.42 -6.17 10.80
N ILE A 21 53.43 -6.34 11.64
CA ILE A 21 54.56 -5.40 11.72
C ILE A 21 55.27 -5.29 10.38
N LEU A 22 55.56 -6.45 9.75
CA LEU A 22 56.18 -6.49 8.43
C LEU A 22 55.29 -5.92 7.33
N GLU A 23 54.01 -6.19 7.39
CA GLU A 23 53.03 -5.62 6.45
C GLU A 23 52.99 -4.10 6.55
N PHE A 24 52.84 -3.55 7.75
CA PHE A 24 52.88 -2.11 8.01
C PHE A 24 54.23 -1.47 7.63
N SER A 25 55.33 -2.16 7.93
CA SER A 25 56.66 -1.70 7.53
C SER A 25 56.77 -1.52 6.01
N LYS A 26 56.26 -2.51 5.24
CA LYS A 26 56.24 -2.43 3.77
C LYS A 26 55.28 -1.32 3.27
N TYR A 27 54.11 -1.22 3.86
CA TYR A 27 53.10 -0.26 3.43
C TYR A 27 53.51 1.20 3.68
N TYR A 28 54.02 1.50 4.90
CA TYR A 28 54.48 2.82 5.29
C TYR A 28 55.94 3.11 4.93
N LYS A 29 56.69 2.15 4.44
CA LYS A 29 58.10 2.24 4.08
C LYS A 29 58.97 2.74 5.24
N ILE A 30 58.73 2.24 6.45
CA ILE A 30 59.47 2.52 7.68
C ILE A 30 59.94 1.21 8.30
N SER A 31 60.93 1.27 9.20
CA SER A 31 61.47 0.04 9.79
C SER A 31 60.49 -0.64 10.76
N PRO A 32 60.61 -1.96 10.99
CA PRO A 32 59.80 -2.67 11.97
C PRO A 32 59.91 -2.09 13.37
N GLU A 33 61.09 -1.63 13.78
CA GLU A 33 61.34 -1.00 15.09
C GLU A 33 60.57 0.30 15.21
N GLU A 34 60.47 1.09 14.14
CA GLU A 34 59.72 2.33 14.09
C GLU A 34 58.18 2.06 14.19
N ILE A 35 57.68 0.94 13.63
CA ILE A 35 56.31 0.53 13.80
C ILE A 35 56.02 0.22 15.27
N ILE A 36 56.88 -0.54 15.94
CA ILE A 36 56.74 -0.87 17.35
C ILE A 36 56.72 0.38 18.22
N LEU A 37 57.67 1.32 18.01
CA LEU A 37 57.76 2.57 18.75
C LEU A 37 56.50 3.43 18.55
N ARG A 38 56.01 3.55 17.32
CA ARG A 38 54.77 4.26 17.02
C ARG A 38 53.56 3.66 17.66
N SER A 39 53.48 2.31 17.70
CA SER A 39 52.39 1.60 18.36
C SER A 39 52.36 1.85 19.87
N GLU A 40 53.53 1.84 20.52
CA GLU A 40 53.64 2.19 21.94
C GLU A 40 53.21 3.63 22.23
N ASN A 41 53.66 4.57 21.41
CA ASN A 41 53.27 5.98 21.52
C ASN A 41 51.72 6.16 21.27
N LEU A 42 51.19 5.46 20.28
CA LEU A 42 49.75 5.46 19.98
C LEU A 42 48.92 4.90 21.15
N LYS A 43 49.35 3.77 21.73
CA LYS A 43 48.72 3.17 22.91
C LYS A 43 48.73 4.18 24.09
N SER A 44 49.89 4.77 24.40
CA SER A 44 50.00 5.78 25.44
C SER A 44 49.07 6.97 25.20
N ASN A 45 49.03 7.51 23.98
CA ASN A 45 48.17 8.60 23.58
C ASN A 45 46.68 8.29 23.74
N ILE A 46 46.26 7.09 23.30
CA ILE A 46 44.87 6.65 23.44
C ILE A 46 44.48 6.54 24.92
N LEU A 47 45.35 5.96 25.76
CA LEU A 47 45.08 5.78 27.18
C LEU A 47 45.02 7.11 27.93
N HIS A 48 45.88 8.06 27.62
CA HIS A 48 45.87 9.41 28.24
C HIS A 48 44.67 10.25 27.79
N ASN A 49 44.19 10.02 26.56
CA ASN A 49 43.09 10.77 25.94
C ASN A 49 41.90 9.87 25.63
N TYR A 50 41.57 8.91 26.51
CA TYR A 50 40.59 7.87 26.26
C TYR A 50 39.21 8.43 25.92
N SER A 51 38.84 9.59 26.44
CA SER A 51 37.59 10.29 26.13
C SER A 51 37.44 10.65 24.63
N TYR A 52 38.55 10.88 23.93
CA TYR A 52 38.58 11.17 22.50
C TYR A 52 38.64 9.94 21.61
N PHE A 53 38.86 8.76 22.21
CA PHE A 53 38.84 7.50 21.47
C PHE A 53 37.38 7.06 21.17
N LEU A 54 36.77 7.77 20.25
CA LEU A 54 35.36 7.64 19.91
C LEU A 54 35.14 6.58 18.80
N ILE A 55 35.15 5.30 19.19
CA ILE A 55 34.71 4.21 18.32
C ILE A 55 33.37 3.75 18.84
N THR A 56 32.29 4.03 18.08
CA THR A 56 30.91 3.73 18.44
C THR A 56 30.16 3.19 17.23
N THR A 57 29.04 2.55 17.46
CA THR A 57 28.08 2.27 16.37
C THR A 57 27.48 3.58 15.87
N ILE A 58 26.99 3.58 14.64
CA ILE A 58 26.31 4.72 14.03
C ILE A 58 25.15 5.20 14.92
N ASP A 59 24.37 4.26 15.45
CA ASP A 59 23.22 4.54 16.32
C ASP A 59 23.64 5.24 17.62
N THR A 60 24.71 4.75 18.26
CA THR A 60 25.27 5.39 19.48
C THR A 60 25.81 6.78 19.19
N PHE A 61 26.38 7.00 18.00
CA PHE A 61 26.84 8.31 17.57
C PHE A 61 25.65 9.30 17.42
N PHE A 62 24.62 8.91 16.66
CA PHE A 62 23.41 9.73 16.50
C PHE A 62 22.69 9.97 17.83
N TYR A 63 22.61 8.96 18.70
CA TYR A 63 22.05 9.13 20.04
C TYR A 63 22.79 10.20 20.84
N SER A 64 24.14 10.20 20.81
CA SER A 64 24.93 11.20 21.52
C SER A 64 24.73 12.63 20.97
N ILE A 65 24.55 12.74 19.64
CA ILE A 65 24.21 14.02 18.99
C ILE A 65 22.84 14.51 19.48
N ILE A 66 21.80 13.67 19.36
CA ILE A 66 20.44 14.02 19.80
C ILE A 66 20.45 14.42 21.27
N GLN A 67 21.16 13.68 22.12
CA GLN A 67 21.28 13.98 23.54
C GLN A 67 21.94 15.36 23.80
N SER A 68 22.93 15.73 23.01
CA SER A 68 23.58 17.02 23.10
C SER A 68 22.67 18.19 22.75
N PHE A 69 21.75 17.97 21.80
CA PHE A 69 20.78 18.97 21.35
C PHE A 69 19.40 18.88 22.04
N THR A 70 19.29 18.11 23.13
CA THR A 70 18.01 17.89 23.85
C THR A 70 17.32 19.20 24.23
N ARG A 71 18.09 20.20 24.63
CA ARG A 71 17.56 21.54 25.02
C ARG A 71 16.96 22.27 23.83
N ASP A 72 17.66 22.24 22.68
CA ASP A 72 17.24 22.93 21.46
C ASP A 72 16.01 22.27 20.84
N LEU A 73 15.93 20.94 20.96
CA LEU A 73 14.78 20.12 20.53
C LEU A 73 13.58 20.20 21.48
N LYS A 74 13.69 20.98 22.59
CA LYS A 74 12.63 21.15 23.61
C LYS A 74 12.18 19.86 24.30
N PHE A 75 12.99 18.82 24.29
CA PHE A 75 12.74 17.64 25.08
C PHE A 75 12.89 17.96 26.58
N ARG A 76 11.85 17.67 27.35
CA ARG A 76 11.85 17.84 28.81
C ARG A 76 12.17 16.50 29.46
N GLY A 77 13.42 16.33 29.91
CA GLY A 77 13.85 15.14 30.65
C GLY A 77 14.78 14.20 29.86
N LYS A 78 15.07 13.05 30.45
CA LYS A 78 15.83 11.99 29.78
C LYS A 78 14.90 11.24 28.84
N PHE A 79 15.30 11.04 27.61
CA PHE A 79 14.63 10.17 26.68
C PHE A 79 15.45 8.89 26.45
N ASN A 80 14.79 7.80 26.20
CA ASN A 80 15.40 6.55 25.81
C ASN A 80 15.02 6.27 24.36
N ILE A 81 15.94 5.65 23.61
CA ILE A 81 15.63 5.15 22.27
C ILE A 81 15.11 3.72 22.46
N GLU A 82 13.87 3.50 22.05
CA GLU A 82 13.33 2.15 21.97
C GLU A 82 13.73 1.52 20.63
N MET A 83 14.43 0.40 20.70
CA MET A 83 14.93 -0.34 19.54
C MET A 83 13.98 -1.49 19.15
N ASP A 84 13.10 -1.89 20.06
CA ASP A 84 12.12 -2.94 19.81
C ASP A 84 10.85 -2.35 19.19
N ILE A 85 10.82 -2.35 17.85
CA ILE A 85 9.68 -1.86 17.08
C ILE A 85 8.40 -2.65 17.42
N ASP A 86 8.50 -3.95 17.67
CA ASP A 86 7.33 -4.77 17.98
C ASP A 86 6.75 -4.38 19.36
N MET A 87 7.57 -3.99 20.32
CA MET A 87 7.13 -3.42 21.59
C MET A 87 6.37 -2.11 21.37
N VAL A 88 6.92 -1.20 20.58
CA VAL A 88 6.25 0.08 20.22
C VAL A 88 4.89 -0.18 19.55
N ILE A 89 4.84 -1.09 18.58
CA ILE A 89 3.61 -1.46 17.88
C ILE A 89 2.55 -1.97 18.87
N ASN A 90 2.95 -2.84 19.80
CA ASN A 90 2.04 -3.39 20.82
C ASN A 90 1.45 -2.28 21.70
N GLU A 91 2.25 -1.34 22.17
CA GLU A 91 1.79 -0.22 22.99
C GLU A 91 0.90 0.74 22.20
N VAL A 92 1.25 1.07 20.95
CA VAL A 92 0.43 1.92 20.08
C VAL A 92 -0.96 1.31 19.86
N VAL A 93 -1.02 0.01 19.51
CA VAL A 93 -2.28 -0.69 19.29
C VAL A 93 -3.11 -0.76 20.56
N LYS A 94 -2.50 -1.04 21.71
CA LYS A 94 -3.16 -1.07 23.02
C LYS A 94 -3.73 0.32 23.38
N ASN A 95 -2.95 1.38 23.20
CA ASN A 95 -3.39 2.76 23.40
C ASN A 95 -4.56 3.13 22.47
N PHE A 96 -4.46 2.75 21.19
CA PHE A 96 -5.52 2.95 20.22
C PHE A 96 -6.82 2.28 20.68
N ILE A 97 -6.78 0.98 21.03
CA ILE A 97 -7.95 0.24 21.48
C ILE A 97 -8.54 0.86 22.74
N SER A 98 -7.70 1.30 23.70
CA SER A 98 -8.17 1.92 24.96
C SER A 98 -8.90 3.25 24.74
N LYS A 99 -8.60 3.98 23.68
CA LYS A 99 -9.23 5.26 23.31
C LYS A 99 -10.57 5.09 22.58
N ILE A 100 -10.91 3.88 22.12
CA ILE A 100 -12.15 3.63 21.39
C ILE A 100 -13.34 3.73 22.34
N LYS A 101 -14.19 4.71 22.10
CA LYS A 101 -15.46 4.85 22.82
C LYS A 101 -16.56 4.10 22.07
N LYS A 102 -17.51 3.50 22.81
CA LYS A 102 -18.70 2.89 22.24
C LYS A 102 -19.43 3.94 21.37
N ASP A 103 -19.91 3.51 20.20
CA ASP A 103 -20.62 4.35 19.21
C ASP A 103 -19.80 5.50 18.59
N SER A 104 -18.49 5.55 18.82
CA SER A 104 -17.60 6.46 18.14
C SER A 104 -17.49 6.13 16.65
N GLU A 105 -17.07 7.08 15.86
CA GLU A 105 -16.83 6.88 14.42
C GLU A 105 -15.77 5.80 14.16
N ILE A 106 -14.72 5.78 14.97
CA ILE A 106 -13.65 4.77 14.92
C ILE A 106 -14.22 3.38 15.23
N SER A 107 -15.10 3.25 16.23
CA SER A 107 -15.78 1.99 16.54
C SER A 107 -16.57 1.47 15.33
N LYS A 108 -17.29 2.34 14.63
CA LYS A 108 -18.04 1.98 13.42
C LYS A 108 -17.11 1.54 12.29
N TRP A 109 -15.99 2.25 12.07
CA TRP A 109 -14.99 1.86 11.06
C TRP A 109 -14.38 0.49 11.35
N LEU A 110 -14.05 0.20 12.61
CA LEU A 110 -13.54 -1.12 13.00
C LEU A 110 -14.56 -2.23 12.75
N ILE A 111 -15.83 -1.98 13.07
CA ILE A 111 -16.92 -2.94 12.81
C ILE A 111 -17.07 -3.19 11.30
N ASP A 112 -17.12 -2.13 10.50
CA ASP A 112 -17.31 -2.24 9.07
C ASP A 112 -16.08 -2.88 8.39
N PHE A 113 -14.87 -2.53 8.83
CA PHE A 113 -13.64 -3.17 8.40
C PHE A 113 -13.60 -4.67 8.76
N SER A 114 -14.03 -5.03 9.97
CA SER A 114 -14.11 -6.42 10.42
C SER A 114 -15.09 -7.22 9.57
N LYS A 115 -16.28 -6.66 9.32
CA LYS A 115 -17.29 -7.30 8.45
C LYS A 115 -16.75 -7.55 7.04
N GLU A 116 -16.09 -6.57 6.47
CA GLU A 116 -15.51 -6.68 5.12
C GLU A 116 -14.49 -7.82 5.05
N LYS A 117 -13.60 -7.94 6.02
CA LYS A 117 -12.60 -9.03 6.09
C LYS A 117 -13.26 -10.40 6.23
N ILE A 118 -14.29 -10.51 7.07
CA ILE A 118 -15.06 -11.75 7.25
C ILE A 118 -15.76 -12.16 5.94
N TYR A 119 -16.39 -11.21 5.22
CA TYR A 119 -17.02 -11.48 3.93
C TYR A 119 -16.02 -11.94 2.86
N GLN A 120 -14.76 -11.54 2.98
CA GLN A 120 -13.68 -12.02 2.09
C GLN A 120 -13.20 -13.44 2.45
N GLY A 121 -13.78 -14.09 3.45
CA GLY A 121 -13.44 -15.47 3.86
C GLY A 121 -12.07 -15.57 4.54
N LYS A 122 -11.55 -14.50 5.12
CA LYS A 122 -10.27 -14.49 5.84
C LYS A 122 -10.51 -14.68 7.33
N ASP A 123 -9.68 -15.50 7.97
CA ASP A 123 -9.60 -15.51 9.43
C ASP A 123 -9.20 -14.12 9.90
N PHE A 124 -10.09 -13.50 10.68
CA PHE A 124 -9.93 -12.12 11.06
C PHE A 124 -9.68 -12.00 12.58
N MET A 125 -8.45 -11.63 12.91
CA MET A 125 -8.05 -11.23 14.26
C MET A 125 -7.70 -9.75 14.25
N ILE A 126 -8.56 -8.92 14.83
CA ILE A 126 -8.43 -7.46 14.78
C ILE A 126 -7.09 -6.96 15.32
N ASP A 127 -6.62 -7.55 16.41
CA ASP A 127 -5.34 -7.19 17.03
C ASP A 127 -4.16 -7.41 16.07
N LEU A 128 -4.10 -8.56 15.40
CA LEU A 128 -3.04 -8.86 14.42
C LEU A 128 -3.08 -7.93 13.22
N GLU A 129 -4.28 -7.59 12.76
CA GLU A 129 -4.43 -6.70 11.61
C GLU A 129 -4.05 -5.26 11.95
N LEU A 130 -4.43 -4.78 13.14
CA LEU A 130 -4.00 -3.47 13.63
C LEU A 130 -2.47 -3.39 13.80
N LYS A 131 -1.83 -4.45 14.30
CA LYS A 131 -0.37 -4.54 14.39
C LYS A 131 0.29 -4.50 13.01
N ARG A 132 -0.26 -5.21 12.02
CA ARG A 132 0.22 -5.13 10.63
C ARG A 132 0.10 -3.73 10.05
N MET A 133 -1.05 -3.09 10.27
CA MET A 133 -1.27 -1.72 9.82
C MET A 133 -0.29 -0.75 10.49
N THR A 134 -0.09 -0.88 11.79
CA THR A 134 0.88 -0.07 12.54
C THR A 134 2.31 -0.29 12.03
N LYS A 135 2.68 -1.53 11.72
CA LYS A 135 4.01 -1.86 11.16
C LYS A 135 4.28 -1.14 9.83
N ASN A 136 3.23 -0.96 9.00
CA ASN A 136 3.37 -0.23 7.74
C ASN A 136 3.72 1.26 7.93
N LEU A 137 3.40 1.85 9.10
CA LEU A 137 3.78 3.23 9.42
C LEU A 137 5.29 3.43 9.54
N PHE A 138 6.05 2.36 9.78
CA PHE A 138 7.52 2.40 9.85
C PHE A 138 8.20 2.20 8.49
N ASN A 139 7.46 1.87 7.43
CA ASN A 139 8.02 1.71 6.09
C ASN A 139 8.42 3.07 5.49
N GLU A 140 9.53 3.09 4.77
CA GLU A 140 10.03 4.31 4.11
C GLU A 140 9.04 4.87 3.08
N ASP A 141 8.36 4.00 2.35
CA ASP A 141 7.32 4.39 1.39
C ASP A 141 6.21 5.18 2.08
N PHE A 142 5.76 4.72 3.25
CA PHE A 142 4.74 5.43 4.02
C PHE A 142 5.27 6.77 4.53
N LYS A 143 6.49 6.81 5.06
CA LYS A 143 7.13 8.05 5.53
C LYS A 143 7.23 9.10 4.43
N SER A 144 7.52 8.69 3.21
CA SER A 144 7.57 9.61 2.05
C SER A 144 6.21 10.25 1.71
N LEU A 145 5.11 9.60 2.11
CA LEU A 145 3.75 10.07 1.93
C LEU A 145 3.21 10.81 3.15
N GLU A 146 3.85 10.69 4.31
CA GLU A 146 3.36 11.24 5.59
C GLU A 146 3.12 12.75 5.52
N ASP A 147 4.02 13.50 4.89
CA ASP A 147 3.88 14.95 4.73
C ASP A 147 2.72 15.37 3.81
N LYS A 148 2.24 14.45 2.98
CA LYS A 148 1.10 14.65 2.07
C LYS A 148 -0.23 14.27 2.72
N LEU A 149 -0.20 13.57 3.86
CA LEU A 149 -1.40 13.18 4.58
C LEU A 149 -1.90 14.33 5.46
N PRO A 150 -3.23 14.53 5.55
CA PRO A 150 -3.80 15.59 6.37
C PRO A 150 -3.51 15.33 7.85
N ARG A 151 -2.88 16.30 8.51
CA ARG A 151 -2.52 16.23 9.94
C ARG A 151 -3.70 16.50 10.88
N LYS A 152 -4.77 17.12 10.39
CA LYS A 152 -5.97 17.49 11.17
C LYS A 152 -7.23 17.22 10.34
N ASN A 153 -8.32 16.85 11.01
CA ASN A 153 -9.64 16.59 10.39
C ASN A 153 -9.70 15.37 9.45
N PHE A 154 -8.90 14.35 9.69
CA PHE A 154 -8.85 13.12 8.90
C PHE A 154 -10.25 12.50 8.73
N SER A 155 -11.06 12.48 9.78
CA SER A 155 -12.45 12.02 9.76
C SER A 155 -13.33 12.79 8.76
N LYS A 156 -13.14 14.12 8.65
CA LYS A 156 -13.90 14.95 7.69
C LYS A 156 -13.49 14.64 6.25
N GLU A 157 -12.21 14.45 6.01
CA GLU A 157 -11.69 14.13 4.69
C GLU A 157 -12.10 12.73 4.23
N ILE A 158 -12.10 11.75 5.13
CA ILE A 158 -12.65 10.41 4.85
C ILE A 158 -14.13 10.49 4.44
N LYS A 159 -14.94 11.34 5.10
CA LYS A 159 -16.35 11.53 4.72
C LYS A 159 -16.51 12.14 3.33
N LEU A 160 -15.71 13.15 3.01
CA LEU A 160 -15.69 13.74 1.67
C LEU A 160 -15.28 12.72 0.61
N LEU A 161 -14.19 12.01 0.83
CA LEU A 161 -13.73 10.96 -0.06
C LEU A 161 -14.79 9.86 -0.27
N LYS A 162 -15.49 9.45 0.81
CA LYS A 162 -16.62 8.51 0.71
C LYS A 162 -17.72 9.02 -0.22
N SER A 163 -18.10 10.29 -0.09
CA SER A 163 -19.16 10.86 -0.95
C SER A 163 -18.72 10.94 -2.40
N GLU A 164 -17.48 11.35 -2.67
CA GLU A 164 -16.92 11.40 -4.03
C GLU A 164 -16.84 10.02 -4.69
N VAL A 165 -16.31 9.03 -3.95
CA VAL A 165 -16.23 7.64 -4.41
C VAL A 165 -17.63 7.08 -4.70
N PHE A 166 -18.60 7.32 -3.83
CA PHE A 166 -19.99 6.90 -4.02
C PHE A 166 -20.60 7.54 -5.27
N ASP A 167 -20.38 8.83 -5.49
CA ASP A 167 -20.89 9.54 -6.65
C ASP A 167 -20.30 9.02 -7.97
N VAL A 168 -18.99 8.74 -7.99
CA VAL A 168 -18.32 8.15 -9.16
C VAL A 168 -18.93 6.77 -9.48
N LYS A 169 -19.06 5.91 -8.47
CA LYS A 169 -19.67 4.59 -8.63
C LYS A 169 -21.09 4.69 -9.17
N LYS A 170 -21.94 5.46 -8.50
CA LYS A 170 -23.36 5.62 -8.86
C LYS A 170 -23.56 6.20 -10.26
N LYS A 171 -22.74 7.18 -10.64
CA LYS A 171 -22.80 7.78 -11.99
C LYS A 171 -22.44 6.76 -13.07
N PHE A 172 -21.37 5.99 -12.87
CA PHE A 172 -20.95 4.97 -13.82
C PHE A 172 -22.00 3.84 -13.93
N GLU A 173 -22.42 3.27 -12.80
CA GLU A 173 -23.43 2.21 -12.75
C GLU A 173 -24.75 2.62 -13.43
N LYS A 174 -25.23 3.83 -13.13
CA LYS A 174 -26.45 4.37 -13.78
C LYS A 174 -26.27 4.53 -15.29
N LYS A 175 -25.11 5.03 -15.74
CA LYS A 175 -24.81 5.25 -17.16
C LYS A 175 -24.75 3.93 -17.92
N VAL A 176 -24.08 2.92 -17.37
CA VAL A 176 -24.00 1.57 -17.97
C VAL A 176 -25.35 0.90 -17.96
N SER A 177 -26.04 0.87 -16.83
CA SER A 177 -27.36 0.23 -16.72
C SER A 177 -28.38 0.86 -17.66
N SER A 178 -28.47 2.20 -17.75
CA SER A 178 -29.40 2.86 -18.66
C SER A 178 -29.14 2.54 -20.13
N LYS A 179 -27.86 2.59 -20.58
CA LYS A 179 -27.52 2.24 -21.98
C LYS A 179 -27.79 0.75 -22.27
N SER A 180 -27.44 -0.13 -21.35
CA SER A 180 -27.69 -1.56 -21.49
C SER A 180 -29.18 -1.91 -21.51
N SER A 181 -30.01 -1.24 -20.68
CA SER A 181 -31.45 -1.42 -20.68
C SER A 181 -32.08 -1.05 -22.01
N VAL A 182 -31.65 0.05 -22.64
CA VAL A 182 -32.13 0.45 -23.97
C VAL A 182 -31.84 -0.63 -25.02
N ILE A 183 -30.63 -1.19 -25.02
CA ILE A 183 -30.24 -2.28 -25.95
C ILE A 183 -31.11 -3.51 -25.67
N TYR A 184 -31.25 -3.90 -24.40
CA TYR A 184 -32.00 -5.09 -24.01
C TYR A 184 -33.50 -4.97 -24.33
N GLU A 185 -34.08 -3.80 -24.12
CA GLU A 185 -35.49 -3.53 -24.49
C GLU A 185 -35.73 -3.63 -26.00
N ILE A 186 -34.80 -3.17 -26.85
CA ILE A 186 -34.90 -3.31 -28.30
C ILE A 186 -34.92 -4.82 -28.67
N ILE A 187 -34.05 -5.64 -28.06
CA ILE A 187 -33.99 -7.06 -28.27
C ILE A 187 -35.36 -7.69 -27.91
N LEU A 188 -35.91 -7.37 -26.74
CA LEU A 188 -37.20 -7.94 -26.29
C LEU A 188 -38.39 -7.47 -27.13
N LYS A 189 -38.43 -6.21 -27.56
CA LYS A 189 -39.51 -5.67 -28.43
C LYS A 189 -39.56 -6.35 -29.79
N ASN A 190 -38.44 -6.85 -30.27
CA ASN A 190 -38.40 -7.62 -31.51
C ASN A 190 -38.59 -9.13 -31.28
N ASN A 191 -39.08 -9.56 -30.13
CA ASN A 191 -39.35 -10.94 -29.74
C ASN A 191 -38.14 -11.88 -29.78
N PHE A 192 -36.91 -11.30 -29.64
CA PHE A 192 -35.72 -12.12 -29.53
C PHE A 192 -35.38 -12.43 -28.06
N SER A 193 -34.81 -13.63 -27.87
CA SER A 193 -34.37 -14.15 -26.57
C SER A 193 -32.84 -14.26 -26.49
N LEU A 194 -32.32 -14.54 -25.31
CA LEU A 194 -30.88 -14.79 -25.14
C LEU A 194 -30.33 -15.89 -26.03
N ASN A 195 -31.16 -16.89 -26.36
CA ASN A 195 -30.75 -18.06 -27.14
C ASN A 195 -30.66 -17.79 -28.65
N ASP A 196 -31.21 -16.66 -29.10
CA ASP A 196 -31.07 -16.21 -30.50
C ASP A 196 -29.71 -15.61 -30.80
N PHE A 197 -28.94 -15.32 -29.75
CA PHE A 197 -27.60 -14.75 -29.84
C PHE A 197 -26.51 -15.78 -29.50
N SER A 198 -25.32 -15.60 -30.06
CA SER A 198 -24.17 -16.48 -29.83
C SER A 198 -23.88 -16.60 -28.32
N TYR A 199 -23.68 -17.82 -27.86
CA TYR A 199 -23.38 -18.19 -26.48
C TYR A 199 -24.47 -17.85 -25.45
N GLY A 200 -25.67 -17.43 -25.87
CA GLY A 200 -26.84 -17.18 -25.01
C GLY A 200 -26.50 -16.27 -23.82
N LYS A 201 -26.77 -16.75 -22.60
CA LYS A 201 -26.49 -16.02 -21.36
C LYS A 201 -25.01 -15.72 -21.08
N ASN A 202 -24.10 -16.46 -21.75
CA ASN A 202 -22.63 -16.23 -21.62
C ASN A 202 -22.05 -15.43 -22.80
N GLY A 203 -22.90 -14.97 -23.72
CA GLY A 203 -22.54 -14.14 -24.85
C GLY A 203 -22.84 -12.66 -24.66
N ILE A 204 -22.95 -11.96 -25.79
CA ILE A 204 -23.20 -10.52 -25.83
C ILE A 204 -24.55 -10.15 -25.17
N CYS A 205 -25.61 -10.90 -25.44
CA CYS A 205 -26.93 -10.62 -24.90
C CYS A 205 -26.99 -10.82 -23.38
N GLY A 206 -26.28 -11.82 -22.86
CA GLY A 206 -26.12 -12.03 -21.42
C GLY A 206 -25.31 -10.93 -20.76
N PHE A 207 -24.27 -10.43 -21.41
CA PHE A 207 -23.50 -9.26 -20.94
C PHE A 207 -24.40 -8.01 -20.84
N ILE A 208 -25.19 -7.72 -21.89
CA ILE A 208 -26.12 -6.59 -21.92
C ILE A 208 -27.16 -6.70 -20.81
N LYS A 209 -27.80 -7.89 -20.67
CA LYS A 209 -28.78 -8.16 -19.61
C LYS A 209 -28.19 -7.94 -18.21
N ASN A 210 -27.05 -8.57 -17.92
CA ASN A 210 -26.38 -8.44 -16.62
C ASN A 210 -26.02 -6.97 -16.30
N SER A 211 -25.53 -6.24 -17.30
CA SER A 211 -25.22 -4.82 -17.15
C SER A 211 -26.46 -3.95 -16.92
N ALA A 212 -27.59 -4.28 -17.55
CA ALA A 212 -28.88 -3.62 -17.34
C ALA A 212 -29.42 -3.86 -15.91
N GLU A 213 -29.21 -5.07 -15.37
CA GLU A 213 -29.59 -5.45 -14.01
C GLU A 213 -28.61 -4.94 -12.93
N GLY A 214 -27.56 -4.21 -13.32
CA GLY A 214 -26.59 -3.64 -12.39
C GLY A 214 -25.43 -4.57 -12.02
N ASN A 215 -25.37 -5.78 -12.61
CA ASN A 215 -24.23 -6.68 -12.45
C ASN A 215 -23.15 -6.37 -13.49
N ILE A 216 -22.36 -5.33 -13.18
CA ILE A 216 -21.44 -4.70 -14.11
C ILE A 216 -20.08 -5.39 -14.05
N LYS A 217 -19.63 -5.91 -15.21
CA LYS A 217 -18.29 -6.46 -15.42
C LYS A 217 -17.67 -5.80 -16.64
N TYR A 218 -16.34 -5.69 -16.66
CA TYR A 218 -15.64 -5.18 -17.85
C TYR A 218 -15.92 -6.08 -19.06
N PRO A 219 -16.15 -5.49 -20.27
CA PRO A 219 -16.43 -6.25 -21.48
C PRO A 219 -15.31 -7.26 -21.79
N GLY A 220 -15.65 -8.51 -22.04
CA GLY A 220 -14.71 -9.53 -22.47
C GLY A 220 -14.49 -9.52 -23.99
N SER A 221 -13.55 -10.34 -24.49
CA SER A 221 -13.18 -10.45 -25.90
C SER A 221 -14.37 -10.67 -26.84
N ARG A 222 -15.38 -11.39 -26.41
CA ARG A 222 -16.62 -11.63 -27.19
C ARG A 222 -17.40 -10.35 -27.45
N VAL A 223 -17.48 -9.46 -26.48
CA VAL A 223 -18.16 -8.15 -26.61
C VAL A 223 -17.41 -7.28 -27.59
N PHE A 224 -16.07 -7.23 -27.50
CA PHE A 224 -15.24 -6.52 -28.48
C PHE A 224 -15.34 -7.09 -29.90
N SER A 225 -15.44 -8.42 -30.06
CA SER A 225 -15.68 -9.03 -31.37
C SER A 225 -17.04 -8.62 -31.93
N CYS A 226 -18.08 -8.52 -31.09
CA CYS A 226 -19.40 -8.06 -31.50
C CYS A 226 -19.43 -6.57 -31.84
N ARG A 227 -18.59 -5.77 -31.25
CA ARG A 227 -18.41 -4.33 -31.57
C ARG A 227 -17.91 -4.11 -33.00
N VAL A 228 -17.06 -5.02 -33.50
CA VAL A 228 -16.41 -4.89 -34.82
C VAL A 228 -17.20 -5.63 -35.91
N ASN A 229 -17.84 -6.74 -35.56
CA ASN A 229 -18.50 -7.62 -36.52
C ASN A 229 -19.90 -8.03 -36.06
N ALA A 230 -20.92 -7.67 -36.84
CA ALA A 230 -22.31 -8.06 -36.59
C ALA A 230 -22.51 -9.58 -36.63
N ASP A 231 -21.77 -10.31 -37.47
CA ASP A 231 -21.85 -11.75 -37.56
C ASP A 231 -21.42 -12.48 -36.27
N ALA A 232 -20.61 -11.83 -35.42
CA ALA A 232 -20.19 -12.39 -34.12
C ALA A 232 -21.33 -12.47 -33.10
N TRP A 233 -22.42 -11.74 -33.29
CA TRP A 233 -23.57 -11.75 -32.41
C TRP A 233 -24.40 -13.02 -32.52
N VAL A 234 -24.38 -13.67 -33.68
CA VAL A 234 -25.33 -14.80 -34.01
C VAL A 234 -24.55 -16.04 -34.40
N ALA A 235 -24.99 -17.20 -33.93
CA ALA A 235 -24.42 -18.47 -34.34
C ALA A 235 -24.71 -18.75 -35.83
N LYS A 236 -23.79 -19.42 -36.53
CA LYS A 236 -23.90 -19.69 -37.97
C LYS A 236 -25.19 -20.50 -38.33
N ASN A 237 -25.65 -21.36 -37.43
CA ASN A 237 -26.77 -22.26 -37.64
C ASN A 237 -28.09 -21.75 -37.02
N GLN A 238 -28.19 -20.47 -36.69
CA GLN A 238 -29.40 -19.88 -36.10
C GLN A 238 -30.47 -19.73 -37.17
N LYS A 239 -31.70 -20.19 -36.88
CA LYS A 239 -32.81 -20.15 -37.84
C LYS A 239 -33.19 -18.74 -38.30
N ASN A 240 -33.17 -17.76 -37.38
CA ASN A 240 -33.61 -16.38 -37.65
C ASN A 240 -32.37 -15.46 -37.84
N ARG A 241 -31.29 -16.01 -38.37
CA ARG A 241 -29.98 -15.29 -38.46
C ARG A 241 -30.10 -13.95 -39.19
N ASP A 242 -30.74 -13.95 -40.36
CA ASP A 242 -30.80 -12.76 -41.21
C ASP A 242 -31.63 -11.62 -40.57
N GLU A 243 -32.73 -11.97 -39.88
CA GLU A 243 -33.57 -11.03 -39.15
C GLU A 243 -32.78 -10.42 -37.98
N VAL A 244 -32.09 -11.22 -37.19
CA VAL A 244 -31.26 -10.77 -36.07
C VAL A 244 -30.12 -9.89 -36.58
N ILE A 245 -29.41 -10.25 -37.66
CA ILE A 245 -28.36 -9.44 -38.26
C ILE A 245 -28.91 -8.12 -38.78
N SER A 246 -30.10 -8.10 -39.36
CA SER A 246 -30.74 -6.86 -39.79
C SER A 246 -30.98 -5.92 -38.61
N LEU A 247 -31.57 -6.42 -37.52
CA LEU A 247 -31.78 -5.65 -36.29
C LEU A 247 -30.45 -5.15 -35.68
N ILE A 248 -29.41 -5.97 -35.67
CA ILE A 248 -28.11 -5.59 -35.17
C ILE A 248 -27.57 -4.41 -35.96
N LYS A 249 -27.58 -4.48 -37.28
CA LYS A 249 -27.07 -3.43 -38.15
C LYS A 249 -27.86 -2.14 -38.08
N SER A 250 -29.19 -2.21 -37.95
CA SER A 250 -30.05 -1.01 -37.91
C SER A 250 -29.98 -0.29 -36.55
N ASP A 251 -30.03 -1.05 -35.45
CA ASP A 251 -30.33 -0.47 -34.15
C ASP A 251 -29.33 -0.78 -33.03
N LEU A 252 -28.69 -1.94 -33.03
CA LEU A 252 -27.90 -2.39 -31.88
C LEU A 252 -26.42 -2.05 -31.99
N PHE A 253 -25.88 -2.04 -33.19
CA PHE A 253 -24.43 -1.95 -33.39
C PHE A 253 -23.80 -0.67 -32.83
N HIS A 254 -24.35 0.48 -33.18
CA HIS A 254 -23.87 1.77 -32.67
C HIS A 254 -24.17 1.95 -31.17
N LYS A 255 -25.27 1.39 -30.65
CA LYS A 255 -25.60 1.43 -29.22
C LYS A 255 -24.62 0.59 -28.39
N LEU A 256 -24.16 -0.55 -28.93
CA LEU A 256 -23.10 -1.32 -28.29
C LEU A 256 -21.78 -0.56 -28.30
N ASP A 257 -21.44 0.10 -29.40
CA ASP A 257 -20.24 0.93 -29.49
C ASP A 257 -20.26 2.02 -28.42
N ASP A 258 -21.36 2.77 -28.31
CA ASP A 258 -21.59 3.77 -27.28
C ASP A 258 -21.49 3.22 -25.83
N LEU A 259 -21.93 1.96 -25.63
CA LEU A 259 -21.82 1.31 -24.32
C LEU A 259 -20.36 0.94 -24.01
N VAL A 260 -19.65 0.38 -24.98
CA VAL A 260 -18.24 -0.02 -24.81
C VAL A 260 -17.33 1.20 -24.61
N GLU A 261 -17.59 2.32 -25.32
CA GLU A 261 -16.87 3.56 -25.07
C GLU A 261 -17.01 4.06 -23.61
N VAL A 262 -18.19 3.91 -23.01
CA VAL A 262 -18.38 4.25 -21.60
C VAL A 262 -17.46 3.40 -20.71
N PHE A 263 -17.32 2.11 -21.01
CA PHE A 263 -16.40 1.25 -20.27
C PHE A 263 -14.94 1.68 -20.48
N GLU A 264 -14.51 1.92 -21.71
CA GLU A 264 -13.14 2.31 -22.01
C GLU A 264 -12.76 3.63 -21.32
N LYS A 265 -13.68 4.60 -21.29
CA LYS A 265 -13.43 5.93 -20.73
C LYS A 265 -13.59 5.99 -19.21
N ASP A 266 -14.64 5.42 -18.67
CA ASP A 266 -15.07 5.69 -17.30
C ASP A 266 -14.73 4.52 -16.34
N PHE A 267 -14.55 3.27 -16.85
CA PHE A 267 -14.27 2.10 -16.02
C PHE A 267 -12.96 2.18 -15.21
N PRO A 268 -11.85 2.75 -15.70
CA PRO A 268 -10.66 2.88 -14.88
C PRO A 268 -10.93 3.68 -13.59
N LYS A 269 -11.67 4.78 -13.69
CA LYS A 269 -12.08 5.58 -12.52
C LYS A 269 -13.03 4.82 -11.61
N TYR A 270 -13.97 4.09 -12.18
CA TYR A 270 -14.90 3.24 -11.43
C TYR A 270 -14.15 2.15 -10.66
N ASN A 271 -13.22 1.46 -11.30
CA ASN A 271 -12.42 0.41 -10.65
C ASN A 271 -11.57 0.98 -9.50
N THR A 272 -10.88 2.10 -9.74
CA THR A 272 -10.16 2.82 -8.67
C THR A 272 -11.10 3.21 -7.52
N SER A 273 -12.32 3.66 -7.82
CA SER A 273 -13.30 4.00 -6.79
C SER A 273 -13.77 2.79 -5.97
N ILE A 274 -13.83 1.60 -6.56
CA ILE A 274 -14.08 0.35 -5.83
C ILE A 274 -12.91 0.04 -4.89
N ASP A 275 -11.67 0.13 -5.38
CA ASP A 275 -10.49 -0.15 -4.57
C ASP A 275 -10.38 0.82 -3.38
N ILE A 276 -10.65 2.11 -3.60
CA ILE A 276 -10.70 3.11 -2.53
C ILE A 276 -11.83 2.79 -1.55
N SER A 277 -13.03 2.47 -2.05
CA SER A 277 -14.19 2.11 -1.21
C SER A 277 -13.89 0.93 -0.29
N ASN A 278 -13.21 -0.09 -0.80
CA ASN A 278 -12.87 -1.30 -0.07
C ASN A 278 -11.78 -1.07 1.01
N ASN A 279 -11.00 0.00 0.87
CA ASN A 279 -9.91 0.31 1.79
C ASN A 279 -10.16 1.56 2.66
N ILE A 280 -11.28 2.24 2.47
CA ILE A 280 -11.51 3.55 3.11
C ILE A 280 -11.53 3.49 4.65
N TYR A 281 -12.05 2.39 5.20
CA TYR A 281 -12.04 2.16 6.64
C TYR A 281 -10.63 1.88 7.17
N ALA A 282 -9.83 1.13 6.39
CA ALA A 282 -8.45 0.87 6.71
C ALA A 282 -7.62 2.17 6.77
N PHE A 283 -7.87 3.10 5.83
CA PHE A 283 -7.22 4.42 5.86
C PHE A 283 -7.60 5.23 7.10
N GLY A 284 -8.89 5.20 7.50
CA GLY A 284 -9.34 5.86 8.72
C GLY A 284 -8.65 5.33 9.97
N ILE A 285 -8.59 4.02 10.11
CA ILE A 285 -7.93 3.33 11.21
C ILE A 285 -6.42 3.64 11.22
N LEU A 286 -5.77 3.60 10.06
CA LEU A 286 -4.35 3.88 9.92
C LEU A 286 -3.98 5.30 10.35
N GLY A 287 -4.83 6.30 10.01
CA GLY A 287 -4.65 7.67 10.45
C GLY A 287 -4.72 7.82 11.98
N GLU A 288 -5.63 7.12 12.64
CA GLU A 288 -5.74 7.15 14.10
C GLU A 288 -4.58 6.39 14.78
N LEU A 289 -4.12 5.28 14.20
CA LEU A 289 -2.92 4.59 14.68
C LEU A 289 -1.67 5.48 14.57
N GLN A 290 -1.56 6.26 13.49
CA GLN A 290 -0.49 7.23 13.32
C GLN A 290 -0.55 8.34 14.38
N ASN A 291 -1.75 8.83 14.72
CA ASN A 291 -1.91 9.79 15.81
C ASN A 291 -1.46 9.19 17.15
N CYS A 292 -1.83 7.93 17.43
CA CYS A 292 -1.36 7.25 18.64
C CYS A 292 0.15 7.02 18.66
N LEU A 293 0.77 6.75 17.52
CA LEU A 293 2.23 6.62 17.40
C LEU A 293 2.95 7.95 17.66
N ARG A 294 2.39 9.08 17.23
CA ARG A 294 2.96 10.41 17.48
C ARG A 294 2.86 10.85 18.94
N GLU A 295 1.92 10.30 19.69
CA GLU A 295 1.73 10.57 21.11
C GLU A 295 2.60 9.66 22.01
N TYR A 296 3.11 8.56 21.46
CA TYR A 296 4.03 7.64 22.11
C TYR A 296 5.43 8.25 22.27
#